data_5b82ccf339606e269d3dc6528d2e49ee
#
_entry.id   5b82ccf339606e269d3dc6528d2e49ee
#
_cell.length_a   1.000
_cell.length_b   1.000
_cell.length_c   1.000
_cell.angle_alpha   90.00
_cell.angle_beta   90.00
_cell.angle_gamma   90.00
#
_symmetry.space_group_name_H-M   'P 1'
#
loop_
_entity.id
_entity.type
_entity.pdbx_description
1 polymer ?
#
loop_
_entity_poly.entity_id
_entity_poly.type
_entity_poly.pdbx_seq_one_letter_code
_entity_poly.pdbx_strand_id
1 'polypeptide(L)'
;MLFPIRILTIVLLIVAGLAPAAQAANEKALRVAVLENSPPMAYRDASGALTGFSVEIIRALCEEMRVVCAYQVTTLDSVLDEIAAGEIDIAAISLLDTPERRARILFAKPYFRSISLWFAKPGIEPGQAKVRVAVVRGSAQERFARSKGWETVAARTNGELAEPLRAGVAQAAIIPMSTGLNLMKNPEFRQLELVSTVMNEPELGGDASFGISPRRPELKEQIDAALERIKRNGTYDRINSQFLPFRIN
;
A
#
# COMPACT_ATOMS: atom_id res chain seq x y z
N MET A 1 53.94 59.25 54.07
CA MET A 1 52.49 59.17 53.69
C MET A 1 52.35 58.07 52.71
N LEU A 2 51.90 56.84 53.15
CA LEU A 2 51.67 55.64 52.28
C LEU A 2 50.20 55.46 52.12
N PHE A 3 49.73 55.46 50.88
CA PHE A 3 48.35 55.07 50.55
C PHE A 3 48.28 53.59 50.15
N PRO A 4 47.36 52.79 50.70
CA PRO A 4 47.22 51.39 50.30
C PRO A 4 46.32 51.29 49.07
N ILE A 5 46.83 50.59 48.08
CA ILE A 5 46.07 50.20 46.86
C ILE A 5 45.12 49.04 47.24
N ARG A 6 43.82 49.30 47.09
CA ARG A 6 42.77 48.26 47.21
C ARG A 6 42.66 47.49 45.88
N ILE A 7 43.04 46.21 45.88
CA ILE A 7 42.83 45.32 44.75
C ILE A 7 41.40 44.83 44.83
N LEU A 8 40.58 45.21 43.80
CA LEU A 8 39.20 44.80 43.62
C LEU A 8 39.20 43.47 42.81
N THR A 9 38.98 42.33 43.49
CA THR A 9 38.91 41.03 42.85
C THR A 9 37.52 40.87 42.25
N ILE A 10 37.42 40.90 40.92
CA ILE A 10 36.18 40.59 40.16
C ILE A 10 36.08 39.09 40.01
N VAL A 11 35.13 38.47 40.71
CA VAL A 11 34.78 37.06 40.56
C VAL A 11 33.81 36.96 39.38
N LEU A 12 34.30 36.45 38.25
CA LEU A 12 33.50 36.16 37.07
C LEU A 12 32.79 34.81 37.24
N LEU A 13 31.51 34.82 37.59
CA LEU A 13 30.65 33.63 37.63
C LEU A 13 30.34 33.20 36.21
N ILE A 14 31.01 32.15 35.71
CA ILE A 14 30.65 31.48 34.46
C ILE A 14 29.47 30.55 34.79
N VAL A 15 28.25 30.97 34.46
CA VAL A 15 27.07 30.12 34.42
C VAL A 15 27.17 29.26 33.16
N ALA A 16 27.70 28.09 33.27
CA ALA A 16 27.65 27.07 32.24
C ALA A 16 26.18 26.63 32.08
N GLY A 17 25.49 27.24 31.08
CA GLY A 17 24.18 26.80 30.65
C GLY A 17 24.26 25.38 30.12
N LEU A 18 23.82 24.40 30.90
CA LEU A 18 23.49 23.06 30.39
C LEU A 18 22.27 23.23 29.47
N ALA A 19 22.52 23.37 28.17
CA ALA A 19 21.48 23.13 27.16
C ALA A 19 21.10 21.63 27.29
N PRO A 20 19.82 21.28 27.48
CA PRO A 20 19.43 19.89 27.38
C PRO A 20 19.74 19.45 25.95
N ALA A 21 20.71 18.53 25.79
CA ALA A 21 20.87 17.80 24.55
C ALA A 21 19.53 17.11 24.30
N ALA A 22 18.76 17.62 23.34
CA ALA A 22 17.61 16.92 22.85
C ALA A 22 18.11 15.55 22.40
N GLN A 23 17.86 14.53 23.23
CA GLN A 23 17.95 13.15 22.81
C GLN A 23 16.96 13.00 21.68
N ALA A 24 17.44 13.17 20.43
CA ALA A 24 16.77 12.60 19.28
C ALA A 24 16.72 11.10 19.58
N ALA A 25 15.58 10.66 20.10
CA ALA A 25 15.30 9.25 20.27
C ALA A 25 15.61 8.63 18.91
N ASN A 26 16.50 7.67 18.89
CA ASN A 26 16.82 6.87 17.70
C ASN A 26 15.61 5.97 17.45
N GLU A 27 14.48 6.61 17.06
CA GLU A 27 13.27 5.89 16.70
C GLU A 27 13.60 5.06 15.47
N LYS A 28 13.64 3.76 15.67
CA LYS A 28 13.87 2.80 14.62
C LYS A 28 12.83 3.06 13.51
N ALA A 29 13.31 3.30 12.30
CA ALA A 29 12.46 3.53 11.15
C ALA A 29 11.36 2.47 11.05
N LEU A 30 10.14 2.89 10.75
CA LEU A 30 9.01 1.97 10.51
C LEU A 30 9.29 1.16 9.25
N ARG A 31 9.16 -0.15 9.36
CA ARG A 31 9.32 -1.08 8.22
C ARG A 31 8.01 -1.14 7.45
N VAL A 32 8.02 -0.58 6.25
CA VAL A 32 6.84 -0.45 5.39
C VAL A 32 6.97 -1.37 4.18
N ALA A 33 6.11 -2.38 4.09
CA ALA A 33 6.05 -3.25 2.94
C ALA A 33 5.21 -2.65 1.82
N VAL A 34 5.68 -2.79 0.58
CA VAL A 34 4.99 -2.41 -0.65
C VAL A 34 5.11 -3.52 -1.68
N LEU A 35 4.14 -3.62 -2.60
CA LEU A 35 4.27 -4.50 -3.76
C LEU A 35 5.15 -3.84 -4.82
N GLU A 36 5.92 -4.62 -5.54
CA GLU A 36 6.79 -4.08 -6.57
C GLU A 36 6.00 -3.69 -7.83
N ASN A 37 5.59 -4.60 -8.60
CA ASN A 37 5.02 -4.37 -9.93
C ASN A 37 3.48 -4.41 -9.87
N SER A 38 2.87 -3.40 -9.26
CA SER A 38 1.42 -3.31 -9.09
C SER A 38 0.88 -1.91 -9.46
N PRO A 39 1.14 -1.42 -10.69
CA PRO A 39 0.62 -0.13 -11.12
C PRO A 39 -0.92 -0.12 -11.16
N PRO A 40 -1.55 1.00 -10.81
CA PRO A 40 -0.99 2.29 -10.43
C PRO A 40 -0.71 2.44 -8.93
N MET A 41 -0.82 1.36 -8.12
CA MET A 41 -0.78 1.41 -6.66
C MET A 41 0.65 1.45 -6.11
N ALA A 42 1.54 0.59 -6.60
CA ALA A 42 2.96 0.55 -6.24
C ALA A 42 3.79 0.00 -7.40
N TYR A 43 4.76 0.75 -7.86
CA TYR A 43 5.64 0.38 -8.99
C TYR A 43 6.90 1.25 -8.98
N ARG A 44 7.86 0.89 -9.84
CA ARG A 44 9.02 1.75 -10.10
C ARG A 44 8.78 2.56 -11.36
N ASP A 45 9.04 3.86 -11.28
CA ASP A 45 8.97 4.76 -12.45
C ASP A 45 10.18 4.57 -13.38
N ALA A 46 10.25 5.38 -14.44
CA ALA A 46 11.33 5.32 -15.42
C ALA A 46 12.73 5.63 -14.83
N SER A 47 12.81 6.30 -13.69
CA SER A 47 14.07 6.56 -12.96
C SER A 47 14.45 5.40 -12.01
N GLY A 48 13.57 4.41 -11.85
CA GLY A 48 13.71 3.32 -10.88
C GLY A 48 13.20 3.67 -9.48
N ALA A 49 12.67 4.88 -9.27
CA ALA A 49 12.13 5.30 -7.99
C ALA A 49 10.79 4.62 -7.68
N LEU A 50 10.62 4.20 -6.44
CA LEU A 50 9.37 3.60 -5.98
C LEU A 50 8.28 4.68 -5.88
N THR A 51 7.15 4.46 -6.53
CA THR A 51 6.01 5.39 -6.60
C THR A 51 4.69 4.63 -6.76
N GLY A 52 3.59 5.34 -6.85
CA GLY A 52 2.24 4.82 -7.01
C GLY A 52 1.30 5.30 -5.92
N PHE A 53 0.01 5.15 -6.12
CA PHE A 53 -1.01 5.70 -5.22
C PHE A 53 -0.80 5.30 -3.76
N SER A 54 -0.66 4.00 -3.46
CA SER A 54 -0.45 3.52 -2.09
C SER A 54 0.87 3.99 -1.52
N VAL A 55 1.93 4.05 -2.35
CA VAL A 55 3.26 4.51 -1.94
C VAL A 55 3.25 5.98 -1.56
N GLU A 56 2.61 6.83 -2.37
CA GLU A 56 2.54 8.27 -2.06
C GLU A 56 1.63 8.56 -0.87
N ILE A 57 0.53 7.81 -0.71
CA ILE A 57 -0.31 7.93 0.49
C ILE A 57 0.49 7.57 1.75
N ILE A 58 1.16 6.40 1.79
CA ILE A 58 1.92 6.04 3.01
C ILE A 58 3.09 6.98 3.25
N ARG A 59 3.73 7.53 2.21
CA ARG A 59 4.77 8.55 2.35
C ARG A 59 4.23 9.81 3.02
N ALA A 60 3.07 10.30 2.57
CA ALA A 60 2.40 11.45 3.19
C ALA A 60 1.97 11.16 4.64
N LEU A 61 1.57 9.92 4.96
CA LEU A 61 1.25 9.54 6.35
C LEU A 61 2.50 9.54 7.23
N CYS A 62 3.64 9.01 6.74
CA CYS A 62 4.90 9.03 7.48
C CYS A 62 5.36 10.46 7.76
N GLU A 63 5.26 11.36 6.78
CA GLU A 63 5.56 12.78 6.93
C GLU A 63 4.64 13.43 7.98
N GLU A 64 3.34 13.18 7.90
CA GLU A 64 2.34 13.71 8.83
C GLU A 64 2.53 13.20 10.27
N MET A 65 2.96 11.96 10.43
CA MET A 65 3.30 11.37 11.72
C MET A 65 4.70 11.80 12.21
N ARG A 66 5.52 12.41 11.35
CA ARG A 66 6.92 12.80 11.62
C ARG A 66 7.81 11.59 11.97
N VAL A 67 7.61 10.49 11.30
CA VAL A 67 8.39 9.25 11.48
C VAL A 67 9.18 8.91 10.22
N VAL A 68 10.31 8.26 10.38
CA VAL A 68 11.08 7.72 9.26
C VAL A 68 10.49 6.38 8.84
N CYS A 69 10.18 6.22 7.55
CA CYS A 69 9.69 4.98 6.98
C CYS A 69 10.75 4.36 6.05
N ALA A 70 11.10 3.10 6.32
CA ALA A 70 11.98 2.30 5.49
C ALA A 70 11.14 1.34 4.64
N TYR A 71 11.20 1.49 3.32
CA TYR A 71 10.39 0.72 2.39
C TYR A 71 11.10 -0.58 1.99
N GLN A 72 10.35 -1.68 2.01
CA GLN A 72 10.80 -2.98 1.51
C GLN A 72 9.76 -3.58 0.57
N VAL A 73 10.25 -4.24 -0.45
CA VAL A 73 9.40 -4.91 -1.45
C VAL A 73 9.03 -6.29 -0.95
N THR A 74 7.77 -6.66 -1.09
CA THR A 74 7.24 -7.97 -0.74
C THR A 74 6.26 -8.46 -1.80
N THR A 75 5.75 -9.68 -1.61
CA THR A 75 4.69 -10.26 -2.44
C THR A 75 3.38 -10.35 -1.67
N LEU A 76 2.26 -10.46 -2.40
CA LEU A 76 0.94 -10.49 -1.75
C LEU A 76 0.69 -11.80 -0.98
N ASP A 77 1.34 -12.88 -1.38
CA ASP A 77 1.23 -14.19 -0.72
C ASP A 77 2.08 -14.32 0.55
N SER A 78 3.17 -13.53 0.71
CA SER A 78 4.03 -13.54 1.90
C SER A 78 3.68 -12.47 2.93
N VAL A 79 3.16 -11.32 2.49
CA VAL A 79 3.02 -10.13 3.34
C VAL A 79 2.20 -10.34 4.61
N LEU A 80 1.17 -11.19 4.59
CA LEU A 80 0.35 -11.47 5.78
C LEU A 80 1.13 -12.22 6.86
N ASP A 81 2.03 -13.11 6.47
CA ASP A 81 2.90 -13.83 7.39
C ASP A 81 3.96 -12.89 7.97
N GLU A 82 4.58 -12.06 7.14
CA GLU A 82 5.58 -11.07 7.53
C GLU A 82 5.02 -10.05 8.54
N ILE A 83 3.79 -9.53 8.31
CA ILE A 83 3.12 -8.60 9.25
C ILE A 83 2.79 -9.31 10.56
N ALA A 84 2.17 -10.50 10.49
CA ALA A 84 1.78 -11.26 11.68
C ALA A 84 3.00 -11.65 12.52
N ALA A 85 4.12 -11.98 11.89
CA ALA A 85 5.40 -12.25 12.54
C ALA A 85 6.06 -10.98 13.10
N GLY A 86 5.58 -9.78 12.75
CA GLY A 86 6.17 -8.50 13.17
C GLY A 86 7.51 -8.21 12.47
N GLU A 87 7.77 -8.80 11.33
CA GLU A 87 8.90 -8.48 10.46
C GLU A 87 8.68 -7.18 9.72
N ILE A 88 7.41 -6.84 9.47
CA ILE A 88 6.88 -5.61 8.87
C ILE A 88 5.99 -4.93 9.90
N ASP A 89 6.08 -3.60 9.98
CA ASP A 89 5.23 -2.79 10.86
C ASP A 89 3.93 -2.39 10.13
N ILE A 90 4.04 -2.00 8.85
CA ILE A 90 2.91 -1.54 8.02
C ILE A 90 3.00 -2.18 6.64
N ALA A 91 1.93 -2.78 6.15
CA ALA A 91 1.78 -3.12 4.75
C ALA A 91 1.03 -2.01 4.01
N ALA A 92 1.77 -1.20 3.26
CA ALA A 92 1.22 -0.17 2.39
C ALA A 92 0.72 -0.77 1.06
N ILE A 93 -0.15 -1.75 1.21
CA ILE A 93 -0.76 -2.53 0.15
C ILE A 93 -2.27 -2.37 0.30
N SER A 94 -2.97 -2.30 -0.82
CA SER A 94 -4.42 -2.16 -0.86
C SER A 94 -5.11 -3.49 -0.48
N LEU A 95 -5.00 -3.86 0.77
CA LEU A 95 -5.60 -5.09 1.27
C LEU A 95 -7.10 -4.90 1.49
N LEU A 96 -7.91 -5.75 0.87
CA LEU A 96 -9.32 -5.88 1.25
C LEU A 96 -9.39 -6.35 2.70
N ASP A 97 -10.20 -5.65 3.49
CA ASP A 97 -10.39 -5.91 4.91
C ASP A 97 -11.39 -7.07 5.10
N THR A 98 -10.87 -8.29 5.12
CA THR A 98 -11.65 -9.52 5.25
C THR A 98 -11.57 -10.10 6.67
N PRO A 99 -12.61 -10.84 7.12
CA PRO A 99 -12.59 -11.49 8.45
C PRO A 99 -11.37 -12.41 8.65
N GLU A 100 -10.98 -13.15 7.62
CA GLU A 100 -9.80 -14.02 7.66
C GLU A 100 -8.51 -13.22 7.95
N ARG A 101 -8.34 -12.07 7.28
CA ARG A 101 -7.17 -11.22 7.48
C ARG A 101 -7.20 -10.52 8.84
N ARG A 102 -8.38 -10.06 9.29
CA ARG A 102 -8.57 -9.46 10.63
C ARG A 102 -8.20 -10.40 11.77
N ALA A 103 -8.32 -11.70 11.58
CA ALA A 103 -7.89 -12.69 12.57
C ALA A 103 -6.37 -12.73 12.75
N ARG A 104 -5.59 -12.14 11.84
CA ARG A 104 -4.12 -12.23 11.80
C ARG A 104 -3.42 -10.90 11.95
N ILE A 105 -4.00 -9.82 11.45
CA ILE A 105 -3.39 -8.48 11.40
C ILE A 105 -4.42 -7.42 11.77
N LEU A 106 -3.93 -6.23 12.13
CA LEU A 106 -4.77 -5.05 12.32
C LEU A 106 -4.90 -4.29 10.99
N PHE A 107 -5.97 -3.50 10.88
CA PHE A 107 -6.23 -2.64 9.74
C PHE A 107 -6.37 -1.18 10.16
N ALA A 108 -5.76 -0.27 9.41
CA ALA A 108 -6.08 1.14 9.45
C ALA A 108 -7.49 1.40 8.91
N LYS A 109 -8.01 2.62 9.09
CA LYS A 109 -9.21 3.07 8.36
C LYS A 109 -9.02 2.92 6.86
N PRO A 110 -10.08 2.61 6.11
CA PRO A 110 -9.98 2.48 4.66
C PRO A 110 -9.54 3.80 4.02
N TYR A 111 -8.62 3.67 3.07
CA TYR A 111 -8.17 4.81 2.32
C TYR A 111 -8.71 4.84 0.88
N PHE A 112 -9.26 3.72 0.39
CA PHE A 112 -10.07 3.70 -0.82
C PHE A 112 -11.01 2.48 -0.84
N ARG A 113 -11.95 2.46 -1.81
CA ARG A 113 -12.84 1.33 -2.05
C ARG A 113 -12.44 0.61 -3.33
N SER A 114 -12.19 -0.69 -3.23
CA SER A 114 -11.81 -1.55 -4.36
C SER A 114 -13.02 -2.30 -4.90
N ILE A 115 -13.05 -2.50 -6.22
CA ILE A 115 -13.93 -3.45 -6.89
C ILE A 115 -13.10 -4.28 -7.86
N SER A 116 -13.57 -5.47 -8.22
CA SER A 116 -12.91 -6.34 -9.19
C SER A 116 -13.68 -6.39 -10.50
N LEU A 117 -12.94 -6.53 -11.58
CA LEU A 117 -13.47 -6.70 -12.92
C LEU A 117 -13.11 -8.10 -13.44
N TRP A 118 -14.06 -8.72 -14.11
CA TRP A 118 -13.84 -9.85 -14.99
C TRP A 118 -13.39 -9.33 -16.35
N PHE A 119 -12.25 -9.80 -16.83
CA PHE A 119 -11.76 -9.51 -18.20
C PHE A 119 -11.73 -10.81 -18.99
N ALA A 120 -12.42 -10.85 -20.12
CA ALA A 120 -12.43 -12.00 -21.03
C ALA A 120 -12.84 -11.58 -22.44
N LYS A 121 -12.67 -12.46 -23.41
CA LYS A 121 -13.30 -12.25 -24.74
C LYS A 121 -14.83 -12.33 -24.64
N PRO A 122 -15.57 -11.64 -25.54
CA PRO A 122 -17.03 -11.76 -25.58
C PRO A 122 -17.49 -13.22 -25.57
N GLY A 123 -18.50 -13.51 -24.75
CA GLY A 123 -19.08 -14.86 -24.64
C GLY A 123 -18.37 -15.79 -23.64
N ILE A 124 -17.32 -15.33 -22.97
CA ILE A 124 -16.66 -16.10 -21.88
C ILE A 124 -17.14 -15.52 -20.55
N GLU A 125 -17.99 -16.28 -19.87
CA GLU A 125 -18.62 -15.89 -18.62
C GLU A 125 -17.92 -16.47 -17.39
N PRO A 126 -18.04 -15.83 -16.20
CA PRO A 126 -17.55 -16.37 -14.95
C PRO A 126 -18.12 -17.76 -14.66
N GLY A 127 -17.24 -18.71 -14.28
CA GLY A 127 -17.65 -20.08 -13.96
C GLY A 127 -17.84 -21.02 -15.14
N GLN A 128 -17.62 -20.56 -16.36
CA GLN A 128 -17.68 -21.41 -17.54
C GLN A 128 -16.61 -22.53 -17.49
N ALA A 129 -17.02 -23.73 -17.78
CA ALA A 129 -16.13 -24.90 -17.78
C ALA A 129 -14.93 -24.72 -18.73
N LYS A 130 -13.78 -25.23 -18.33
CA LYS A 130 -12.51 -25.17 -19.09
C LYS A 130 -11.95 -23.76 -19.30
N VAL A 131 -12.48 -22.74 -18.62
CA VAL A 131 -11.92 -21.39 -18.61
C VAL A 131 -10.89 -21.32 -17.46
N ARG A 132 -9.64 -21.02 -17.82
CA ARG A 132 -8.57 -20.73 -16.85
C ARG A 132 -8.52 -19.25 -16.58
N VAL A 133 -8.47 -18.88 -15.30
CA VAL A 133 -8.60 -17.52 -14.83
C VAL A 133 -7.27 -17.00 -14.29
N ALA A 134 -6.72 -15.96 -14.90
CA ALA A 134 -5.54 -15.26 -14.39
C ALA A 134 -5.91 -14.46 -13.14
N VAL A 135 -5.12 -14.65 -12.09
CA VAL A 135 -5.27 -13.99 -10.78
C VAL A 135 -3.91 -13.72 -10.17
N VAL A 136 -3.81 -12.78 -9.23
CA VAL A 136 -2.58 -12.61 -8.45
C VAL A 136 -2.57 -13.59 -7.28
N ARG A 137 -1.45 -14.27 -7.09
CA ARG A 137 -1.24 -15.20 -5.98
C ARG A 137 -1.45 -14.49 -4.64
N GLY A 138 -2.14 -15.14 -3.70
CA GLY A 138 -2.46 -14.58 -2.38
C GLY A 138 -3.56 -13.51 -2.37
N SER A 139 -4.14 -13.20 -3.54
CA SER A 139 -5.21 -12.20 -3.65
C SER A 139 -6.58 -12.73 -3.19
N ALA A 140 -7.50 -11.83 -2.92
CA ALA A 140 -8.90 -12.18 -2.69
C ALA A 140 -9.52 -12.80 -3.96
N GLN A 141 -9.09 -12.35 -5.14
CA GLN A 141 -9.52 -12.84 -6.43
C GLN A 141 -9.12 -14.32 -6.63
N GLU A 142 -7.88 -14.70 -6.25
CA GLU A 142 -7.45 -16.09 -6.30
C GLU A 142 -8.26 -16.95 -5.35
N ARG A 143 -8.43 -16.51 -4.09
CA ARG A 143 -9.23 -17.26 -3.10
C ARG A 143 -10.67 -17.46 -3.58
N PHE A 144 -11.28 -16.41 -4.10
CA PHE A 144 -12.62 -16.49 -4.67
C PHE A 144 -12.70 -17.49 -5.81
N ALA A 145 -11.84 -17.38 -6.83
CA ALA A 145 -11.84 -18.30 -7.96
C ALA A 145 -11.67 -19.77 -7.51
N ARG A 146 -10.75 -20.02 -6.59
CA ARG A 146 -10.52 -21.35 -6.01
C ARG A 146 -11.73 -21.86 -5.21
N SER A 147 -12.40 -21.00 -4.43
CA SER A 147 -13.60 -21.39 -3.68
C SER A 147 -14.77 -21.79 -4.57
N LYS A 148 -14.80 -21.26 -5.81
CA LYS A 148 -15.76 -21.65 -6.86
C LYS A 148 -15.32 -22.87 -7.67
N GLY A 149 -14.17 -23.46 -7.37
CA GLY A 149 -13.60 -24.60 -8.12
C GLY A 149 -13.07 -24.22 -9.51
N TRP A 150 -12.77 -22.94 -9.77
CA TRP A 150 -12.26 -22.50 -11.07
C TRP A 150 -10.77 -22.82 -11.20
N GLU A 151 -10.35 -23.16 -12.41
CA GLU A 151 -8.93 -23.30 -12.72
C GLU A 151 -8.26 -21.93 -12.74
N THR A 152 -7.19 -21.77 -11.95
CA THR A 152 -6.48 -20.48 -11.83
C THR A 152 -5.08 -20.55 -12.42
N VAL A 153 -4.66 -19.45 -13.07
CA VAL A 153 -3.28 -19.18 -13.47
C VAL A 153 -2.78 -18.03 -12.61
N ALA A 154 -1.92 -18.35 -11.63
CA ALA A 154 -1.48 -17.38 -10.64
C ALA A 154 -0.26 -16.58 -11.14
N ALA A 155 -0.42 -15.28 -11.37
CA ALA A 155 0.65 -14.32 -11.56
C ALA A 155 1.27 -13.92 -10.20
N ARG A 156 2.53 -13.49 -10.19
CA ARG A 156 3.18 -13.01 -8.96
C ARG A 156 2.75 -11.59 -8.59
N THR A 157 2.54 -10.75 -9.61
CA THR A 157 2.22 -9.33 -9.45
C THR A 157 1.05 -8.92 -10.35
N ASN A 158 0.45 -7.77 -10.03
CA ASN A 158 -0.62 -7.20 -10.86
C ASN A 158 -0.13 -6.81 -12.28
N GLY A 159 1.12 -6.40 -12.42
CA GLY A 159 1.71 -6.04 -13.71
C GLY A 159 1.90 -7.24 -14.64
N GLU A 160 2.00 -8.45 -14.07
CA GLU A 160 2.16 -9.69 -14.84
C GLU A 160 0.83 -10.31 -15.30
N LEU A 161 -0.33 -9.79 -14.86
CA LEU A 161 -1.65 -10.37 -15.19
C LEU A 161 -1.96 -10.39 -16.69
N ALA A 162 -1.38 -9.51 -17.48
CA ALA A 162 -1.55 -9.51 -18.94
C ALA A 162 -0.87 -10.71 -19.62
N GLU A 163 0.20 -11.24 -19.04
CA GLU A 163 1.03 -12.27 -19.66
C GLU A 163 0.30 -13.60 -19.90
N PRO A 164 -0.40 -14.19 -18.90
CA PRO A 164 -1.17 -15.41 -19.13
C PRO A 164 -2.26 -15.26 -20.17
N LEU A 165 -2.85 -14.06 -20.30
CA LEU A 165 -3.88 -13.76 -21.29
C LEU A 165 -3.26 -13.67 -22.70
N ARG A 166 -2.13 -12.98 -22.86
CA ARG A 166 -1.42 -12.88 -24.15
C ARG A 166 -0.91 -14.23 -24.63
N ALA A 167 -0.39 -15.03 -23.74
CA ALA A 167 0.10 -16.37 -24.03
C ALA A 167 -1.04 -17.40 -24.28
N GLY A 168 -2.32 -17.01 -24.13
CA GLY A 168 -3.45 -17.93 -24.25
C GLY A 168 -3.50 -19.00 -23.16
N VAL A 169 -2.66 -18.87 -22.12
CA VAL A 169 -2.62 -19.79 -20.97
C VAL A 169 -3.86 -19.59 -20.10
N ALA A 170 -4.34 -18.35 -19.98
CA ALA A 170 -5.62 -18.01 -19.36
C ALA A 170 -6.58 -17.39 -20.41
N GLN A 171 -7.86 -17.66 -20.29
CA GLN A 171 -8.93 -17.14 -21.17
C GLN A 171 -9.65 -15.95 -20.54
N ALA A 172 -9.49 -15.79 -19.22
CA ALA A 172 -10.10 -14.72 -18.46
C ALA A 172 -9.16 -14.25 -17.33
N ALA A 173 -9.46 -13.11 -16.72
CA ALA A 173 -8.78 -12.65 -15.51
C ALA A 173 -9.75 -11.97 -14.55
N ILE A 174 -9.51 -12.10 -13.25
CA ILE A 174 -10.15 -11.26 -12.24
C ILE A 174 -9.12 -10.25 -11.75
N ILE A 175 -9.38 -8.97 -12.02
CA ILE A 175 -8.42 -7.89 -11.86
C ILE A 175 -9.06 -6.76 -11.03
N PRO A 176 -8.38 -6.20 -10.01
CA PRO A 176 -8.84 -4.97 -9.36
C PRO A 176 -9.04 -3.86 -10.40
N MET A 177 -10.12 -3.09 -10.29
CA MET A 177 -10.47 -2.06 -11.29
C MET A 177 -9.32 -1.08 -11.56
N SER A 178 -8.62 -0.63 -10.53
CA SER A 178 -7.48 0.28 -10.69
C SER A 178 -6.38 -0.31 -11.58
N THR A 179 -6.06 -1.60 -11.37
CA THR A 179 -5.10 -2.34 -12.20
C THR A 179 -5.63 -2.54 -13.63
N GLY A 180 -6.89 -2.94 -13.78
CA GLY A 180 -7.53 -3.13 -15.09
C GLY A 180 -7.51 -1.86 -15.94
N LEU A 181 -7.89 -0.72 -15.35
CA LEU A 181 -7.84 0.58 -16.03
C LEU A 181 -6.40 0.99 -16.40
N ASN A 182 -5.42 0.61 -15.59
CA ASN A 182 -4.02 0.84 -15.94
C ASN A 182 -3.57 -0.06 -17.11
N LEU A 183 -3.91 -1.35 -17.09
CA LEU A 183 -3.60 -2.29 -18.19
C LEU A 183 -4.24 -1.85 -19.51
N MET A 184 -5.45 -1.30 -19.48
CA MET A 184 -6.14 -0.74 -20.66
C MET A 184 -5.39 0.43 -21.31
N LYS A 185 -4.42 1.07 -20.63
CA LYS A 185 -3.56 2.09 -21.25
C LYS A 185 -2.49 1.46 -22.17
N ASN A 186 -2.16 0.19 -21.96
CA ASN A 186 -1.18 -0.52 -22.79
C ASN A 186 -1.81 -0.95 -24.12
N PRO A 187 -1.25 -0.53 -25.29
CA PRO A 187 -1.75 -0.95 -26.60
C PRO A 187 -1.79 -2.47 -26.79
N GLU A 188 -0.79 -3.19 -26.32
CA GLU A 188 -0.74 -4.65 -26.43
C GLU A 188 -1.88 -5.34 -25.65
N PHE A 189 -2.23 -4.81 -24.48
CA PHE A 189 -3.36 -5.33 -23.71
C PHE A 189 -4.68 -5.07 -24.43
N ARG A 190 -4.84 -3.90 -25.06
CA ARG A 190 -6.05 -3.57 -25.85
C ARG A 190 -6.20 -4.45 -27.07
N GLN A 191 -5.10 -4.90 -27.71
CA GLN A 191 -5.14 -5.83 -28.85
C GLN A 191 -5.69 -7.22 -28.47
N LEU A 192 -5.80 -7.54 -27.18
CA LEU A 192 -6.45 -8.77 -26.74
C LEU A 192 -7.98 -8.73 -26.91
N GLU A 193 -8.56 -7.56 -27.19
CA GLU A 193 -10.00 -7.35 -27.42
C GLU A 193 -10.88 -7.92 -26.29
N LEU A 194 -10.39 -7.79 -25.04
CA LEU A 194 -11.13 -8.23 -23.88
C LEU A 194 -12.19 -7.21 -23.49
N VAL A 195 -13.34 -7.70 -23.11
CA VAL A 195 -14.38 -6.90 -22.45
C VAL A 195 -14.25 -7.02 -20.95
N SER A 196 -14.67 -5.98 -20.23
CA SER A 196 -14.66 -5.99 -18.76
C SER A 196 -16.07 -5.93 -18.21
N THR A 197 -16.36 -6.74 -17.19
CA THR A 197 -17.62 -6.76 -16.46
C THR A 197 -17.34 -6.63 -14.96
N VAL A 198 -18.15 -5.85 -14.25
CA VAL A 198 -18.01 -5.72 -12.79
C VAL A 198 -18.41 -7.02 -12.12
N MET A 199 -17.53 -7.48 -11.22
CA MET A 199 -17.82 -8.61 -10.34
C MET A 199 -18.52 -8.09 -9.08
N ASN A 200 -19.78 -8.49 -8.89
CA ASN A 200 -20.62 -7.98 -7.79
C ASN A 200 -20.57 -8.84 -6.51
N GLU A 201 -19.61 -9.75 -6.43
CA GLU A 201 -19.42 -10.61 -5.27
C GLU A 201 -18.80 -9.84 -4.12
N PRO A 202 -19.38 -9.93 -2.89
CA PRO A 202 -18.88 -9.20 -1.72
C PRO A 202 -17.42 -9.48 -1.40
N GLU A 203 -16.91 -10.68 -1.71
CA GLU A 203 -15.52 -11.10 -1.47
C GLU A 203 -14.52 -10.42 -2.42
N LEU A 204 -15.00 -9.85 -3.53
CA LEU A 204 -14.18 -9.25 -4.59
C LEU A 204 -14.15 -7.72 -4.57
N GLY A 205 -14.84 -7.11 -3.62
CA GLY A 205 -14.91 -5.66 -3.48
C GLY A 205 -15.01 -5.24 -2.01
N GLY A 206 -14.88 -3.95 -1.78
CA GLY A 206 -15.02 -3.39 -0.45
C GLY A 206 -13.90 -2.41 -0.09
N ASP A 207 -13.84 -2.13 1.18
CA ASP A 207 -12.87 -1.21 1.75
C ASP A 207 -11.45 -1.80 1.69
N ALA A 208 -10.53 -1.01 1.19
CA ALA A 208 -9.12 -1.35 1.10
C ALA A 208 -8.32 -0.48 2.08
N SER A 209 -7.53 -1.12 2.90
CA SER A 209 -6.81 -0.54 4.02
C SER A 209 -5.34 -0.95 4.04
N PHE A 210 -4.52 -0.21 4.78
CA PHE A 210 -3.19 -0.64 5.13
C PHE A 210 -3.25 -1.68 6.25
N GLY A 211 -2.46 -2.75 6.12
CA GLY A 211 -2.28 -3.73 7.17
C GLY A 211 -1.28 -3.24 8.22
N ILE A 212 -1.51 -3.55 9.48
CA ILE A 212 -0.67 -3.14 10.61
C ILE A 212 -0.33 -4.38 11.43
N SER A 213 0.93 -4.47 11.83
CA SER A 213 1.38 -5.56 12.70
C SER A 213 0.63 -5.57 14.04
N PRO A 214 0.12 -6.72 14.49
CA PRO A 214 -0.46 -6.84 15.83
C PRO A 214 0.55 -6.56 16.96
N ARG A 215 1.85 -6.53 16.65
CA ARG A 215 2.91 -6.14 17.60
C ARG A 215 3.09 -4.63 17.72
N ARG A 216 2.40 -3.85 16.89
CA ARG A 216 2.46 -2.37 16.83
C ARG A 216 1.05 -1.76 16.80
N PRO A 217 0.17 -2.13 17.78
CA PRO A 217 -1.23 -1.70 17.77
C PRO A 217 -1.40 -0.18 17.83
N GLU A 218 -0.45 0.53 18.42
CA GLU A 218 -0.45 2.00 18.51
C GLU A 218 -0.38 2.68 17.13
N LEU A 219 0.19 2.02 16.13
CA LEU A 219 0.26 2.56 14.78
C LEU A 219 -1.12 2.75 14.14
N LYS A 220 -2.12 1.97 14.56
CA LYS A 220 -3.47 2.11 14.02
C LYS A 220 -4.03 3.50 14.24
N GLU A 221 -4.02 3.98 15.48
CA GLU A 221 -4.54 5.30 15.81
C GLU A 221 -3.72 6.42 15.15
N GLN A 222 -2.40 6.27 15.10
CA GLN A 222 -1.50 7.24 14.47
C GLN A 222 -1.77 7.36 12.96
N ILE A 223 -1.88 6.24 12.26
CA ILE A 223 -2.17 6.18 10.82
C ILE A 223 -3.57 6.72 10.54
N ASP A 224 -4.58 6.31 11.32
CA ASP A 224 -5.96 6.76 11.17
C ASP A 224 -6.06 8.28 11.32
N ALA A 225 -5.40 8.85 12.33
CA ALA A 225 -5.35 10.29 12.55
C ALA A 225 -4.60 11.03 11.43
N ALA A 226 -3.48 10.48 10.96
CA ALA A 226 -2.72 11.05 9.85
C ALA A 226 -3.54 11.01 8.55
N LEU A 227 -4.26 9.91 8.27
CA LEU A 227 -5.12 9.78 7.10
C LEU A 227 -6.23 10.84 7.08
N GLU A 228 -6.88 11.07 8.22
CA GLU A 228 -7.88 12.14 8.36
C GLU A 228 -7.28 13.53 8.11
N ARG A 229 -6.03 13.78 8.55
CA ARG A 229 -5.36 15.06 8.31
C ARG A 229 -5.04 15.28 6.84
N ILE A 230 -4.45 14.27 6.14
CA ILE A 230 -4.13 14.42 4.72
C ILE A 230 -5.38 14.50 3.83
N LYS A 231 -6.52 13.91 4.26
CA LYS A 231 -7.82 14.10 3.59
C LYS A 231 -8.32 15.55 3.75
N ARG A 232 -8.24 16.11 4.96
CA ARG A 232 -8.73 17.48 5.23
C ARG A 232 -7.87 18.57 4.60
N ASN A 233 -6.56 18.39 4.50
CA ASN A 233 -5.65 19.41 3.92
C ASN A 233 -5.48 19.29 2.39
N GLY A 234 -6.20 18.36 1.74
CA GLY A 234 -6.19 18.17 0.29
C GLY A 234 -5.00 17.38 -0.25
N THR A 235 -4.08 16.93 0.60
CA THR A 235 -2.94 16.10 0.17
C THR A 235 -3.39 14.79 -0.45
N TYR A 236 -4.41 14.13 0.16
CA TYR A 236 -5.01 12.93 -0.37
C TYR A 236 -5.58 13.14 -1.78
N ASP A 237 -6.37 14.19 -1.99
CA ASP A 237 -6.99 14.50 -3.29
C ASP A 237 -5.95 14.78 -4.37
N ARG A 238 -4.88 15.50 -4.02
CA ARG A 238 -3.76 15.76 -4.93
C ARG A 238 -3.08 14.47 -5.36
N ILE A 239 -2.78 13.57 -4.41
CA ILE A 239 -2.18 12.26 -4.72
C ILE A 239 -3.16 11.42 -5.57
N ASN A 240 -4.45 11.35 -5.17
CA ASN A 240 -5.45 10.59 -5.92
C ASN A 240 -5.49 11.02 -7.40
N SER A 241 -5.51 12.32 -7.67
CA SER A 241 -5.60 12.87 -9.02
C SER A 241 -4.38 12.58 -9.90
N GLN A 242 -3.22 12.27 -9.30
CA GLN A 242 -2.01 11.90 -10.05
C GLN A 242 -2.07 10.46 -10.58
N PHE A 243 -2.70 9.55 -9.83
CA PHE A 243 -2.63 8.12 -10.13
C PHE A 243 -3.94 7.51 -10.62
N LEU A 244 -5.07 8.04 -10.17
CA LEU A 244 -6.38 7.44 -10.41
C LEU A 244 -7.28 8.39 -11.22
N PRO A 245 -8.01 7.88 -12.23
CA PRO A 245 -8.86 8.72 -13.10
C PRO A 245 -10.20 9.09 -12.43
N PHE A 246 -10.42 8.70 -11.19
CA PHE A 246 -11.65 8.95 -10.44
C PHE A 246 -11.33 9.19 -8.97
N ARG A 247 -12.22 9.94 -8.29
CA ARG A 247 -12.16 10.05 -6.83
C ARG A 247 -12.68 8.78 -6.19
N ILE A 248 -11.94 8.30 -5.20
CA ILE A 248 -12.33 7.16 -4.38
C ILE A 248 -12.65 7.73 -3.00
N ASN A 249 -13.91 8.04 -2.76
CA ASN A 249 -14.40 8.49 -1.45
C ASN A 249 -14.92 7.29 -0.67
#